data_3f6645ea5d76602192bb3cbeaf629ba4
#
_entry.id   3f6645ea5d76602192bb3cbeaf629ba4
#
_cell.length_a   1.000
_cell.length_b   1.000
_cell.length_c   1.000
_cell.angle_alpha   90.00
_cell.angle_beta   90.00
_cell.angle_gamma   90.00
#
_symmetry.space_group_name_H-M   'P 1'
#
loop_
_entity.id
_entity.type
_entity.pdbx_description
1 polymer ?
#
loop_
_entity_poly.entity_id
_entity_poly.type
_entity_poly.pdbx_seq_one_letter_code
_entity_poly.pdbx_strand_id
1 'polypeptide(L)'
;ETYTRLLWLFEGFTSYYDDLTIVRSGIIDASTYLQQIANTINNVMRGRGHLKQSIAEASFDAWIKYYRQDENSPNALVSYYTKGSLVALALDLTIRLETNHSKSLDDVMRALWQRYGRDFYRGKNRGITDSEAETLIQEISGLNLLEFFQKYIYGTETPPLKDLLASFGVSMNDMSNNTKPGLDIRIKRSGSDCLVTHVYEGGTAHRAGISAGDVLLAIDGLRVSAENPVANLEKQLA
;
A
#
# COMPACT_ATOMS: atom_id res chain seq x y z
N GLU A 1 -21.11 -3.50 11.45
CA GLU A 1 -20.17 -3.63 12.57
C GLU A 1 -19.08 -2.56 12.49
N THR A 2 -18.66 -2.06 13.65
CA THR A 2 -17.61 -1.04 13.72
C THR A 2 -16.23 -1.63 13.50
N TYR A 3 -16.04 -2.91 13.86
CA TYR A 3 -14.78 -3.64 13.72
C TYR A 3 -14.96 -4.80 12.73
N THR A 4 -14.13 -4.79 11.68
CA THR A 4 -14.09 -5.86 10.66
C THR A 4 -12.67 -6.07 10.18
N ARG A 5 -12.33 -7.28 9.79
CA ARG A 5 -11.06 -7.58 9.11
C ARG A 5 -11.12 -7.39 7.60
N LEU A 6 -12.24 -6.90 7.05
CA LEU A 6 -12.46 -6.83 5.60
C LEU A 6 -12.20 -5.46 4.96
N LEU A 7 -11.68 -4.44 5.68
CA LEU A 7 -11.38 -3.16 5.04
C LEU A 7 -10.33 -3.31 3.93
N TRP A 8 -9.41 -4.25 4.04
CA TRP A 8 -8.48 -4.56 2.95
C TRP A 8 -9.20 -4.98 1.66
N LEU A 9 -10.34 -5.65 1.77
CA LEU A 9 -11.17 -6.04 0.62
C LEU A 9 -11.97 -4.83 0.12
N PHE A 10 -12.67 -4.12 0.99
CA PHE A 10 -13.51 -3.00 0.59
C PHE A 10 -12.67 -1.83 0.06
N GLU A 11 -11.70 -1.38 0.83
CA GLU A 11 -10.90 -0.20 0.51
C GLU A 11 -9.68 -0.54 -0.36
N GLY A 12 -9.09 -1.71 -0.18
CA GLY A 12 -7.99 -2.17 -1.02
C GLY A 12 -8.43 -2.46 -2.44
N PHE A 13 -9.58 -3.12 -2.63
CA PHE A 13 -10.14 -3.35 -3.97
C PHE A 13 -10.57 -2.04 -4.62
N THR A 14 -11.26 -1.15 -3.89
CA THR A 14 -11.63 0.16 -4.46
C THR A 14 -10.39 0.94 -4.89
N SER A 15 -9.35 1.01 -4.06
CA SER A 15 -8.09 1.69 -4.42
C SER A 15 -7.42 1.06 -5.64
N TYR A 16 -7.47 -0.26 -5.80
CA TYR A 16 -6.99 -0.93 -7.01
C TYR A 16 -7.82 -0.58 -8.24
N TYR A 17 -9.15 -0.60 -8.11
CA TYR A 17 -10.06 -0.34 -9.23
C TYR A 17 -10.14 1.15 -9.60
N ASP A 18 -9.86 2.07 -8.68
CA ASP A 18 -9.77 3.50 -8.98
C ASP A 18 -8.75 3.73 -10.11
N ASP A 19 -7.51 3.30 -9.91
CA ASP A 19 -6.43 3.44 -10.89
C ASP A 19 -6.69 2.60 -12.16
N LEU A 20 -7.14 1.36 -11.99
CA LEU A 20 -7.42 0.45 -13.10
C LEU A 20 -8.56 0.96 -14.00
N THR A 21 -9.58 1.59 -13.42
CA THR A 21 -10.70 2.16 -14.18
C THR A 21 -10.25 3.35 -15.03
N ILE A 22 -9.39 4.20 -14.50
CA ILE A 22 -8.87 5.37 -15.19
C ILE A 22 -8.03 4.96 -16.41
N VAL A 23 -7.16 3.95 -16.29
CA VAL A 23 -6.39 3.45 -17.43
C VAL A 23 -7.28 2.69 -18.44
N ARG A 24 -8.24 1.90 -17.98
CA ARG A 24 -9.19 1.19 -18.85
C ARG A 24 -10.09 2.14 -19.65
N SER A 25 -10.42 3.30 -19.09
CA SER A 25 -11.20 4.33 -19.78
C SER A 25 -10.39 5.20 -20.75
N GLY A 26 -9.07 5.03 -20.79
CA GLY A 26 -8.17 5.80 -21.65
C GLY A 26 -7.89 7.23 -21.17
N ILE A 27 -8.26 7.58 -19.91
CA ILE A 27 -7.96 8.89 -19.31
C ILE A 27 -6.45 9.03 -19.05
N ILE A 28 -5.81 7.94 -18.63
CA ILE A 28 -4.36 7.83 -18.51
C ILE A 28 -3.85 6.69 -19.38
N ASP A 29 -2.58 6.76 -19.77
CA ASP A 29 -1.91 5.69 -20.50
C ASP A 29 -1.34 4.60 -19.56
N ALA A 30 -0.91 3.49 -20.14
CA ALA A 30 -0.34 2.37 -19.40
C ALA A 30 0.94 2.76 -18.64
N SER A 31 1.76 3.67 -19.19
CA SER A 31 2.99 4.15 -18.55
C SER A 31 2.68 4.90 -17.26
N THR A 32 1.70 5.79 -17.30
CA THR A 32 1.22 6.53 -16.13
C THR A 32 0.68 5.60 -15.07
N TYR A 33 -0.12 4.60 -15.46
CA TYR A 33 -0.65 3.58 -14.55
C TYR A 33 0.48 2.78 -13.87
N LEU A 34 1.46 2.32 -14.63
CA LEU A 34 2.61 1.59 -14.07
C LEU A 34 3.44 2.46 -13.12
N GLN A 35 3.57 3.76 -13.41
CA GLN A 35 4.22 4.69 -12.50
C GLN A 35 3.43 4.87 -11.18
N GLN A 36 2.10 4.88 -11.22
CA GLN A 36 1.25 4.93 -10.02
C GLN A 36 1.45 3.66 -9.17
N ILE A 37 1.47 2.48 -9.79
CA ILE A 37 1.79 1.22 -9.09
C ILE A 37 3.18 1.29 -8.43
N ALA A 38 4.20 1.75 -9.16
CA ALA A 38 5.56 1.89 -8.61
C ALA A 38 5.60 2.85 -7.42
N ASN A 39 4.89 3.98 -7.49
CA ASN A 39 4.78 4.93 -6.38
C ASN A 39 4.09 4.31 -5.17
N THR A 40 3.04 3.51 -5.37
CA THR A 40 2.34 2.80 -4.30
C THR A 40 3.23 1.75 -3.64
N ILE A 41 3.98 0.97 -4.42
CA ILE A 41 4.98 0.02 -3.91
C ILE A 41 6.01 0.76 -3.05
N ASN A 42 6.62 1.82 -3.58
CA ASN A 42 7.63 2.60 -2.86
C ASN A 42 7.08 3.22 -1.57
N ASN A 43 5.83 3.68 -1.58
CA ASN A 43 5.19 4.24 -0.38
C ASN A 43 4.97 3.18 0.70
N VAL A 44 4.50 1.99 0.33
CA VAL A 44 4.30 0.88 1.28
C VAL A 44 5.63 0.38 1.84
N MET A 45 6.66 0.27 0.99
CA MET A 45 7.96 -0.28 1.37
C MET A 45 8.83 0.70 2.16
N ARG A 46 8.52 1.99 2.15
CA ARG A 46 9.32 3.03 2.80
C ARG A 46 9.38 2.89 4.33
N GLY A 47 8.28 2.54 4.97
CA GLY A 47 8.21 2.32 6.41
C GLY A 47 8.26 0.83 6.77
N ARG A 48 8.56 0.51 8.01
CA ARG A 48 8.62 -0.89 8.50
C ARG A 48 7.26 -1.46 8.94
N GLY A 49 6.21 -0.64 8.96
CA GLY A 49 4.88 -1.08 9.38
C GLY A 49 4.33 -2.26 8.58
N HIS A 50 4.63 -2.33 7.27
CA HIS A 50 4.22 -3.44 6.41
C HIS A 50 4.82 -4.81 6.80
N LEU A 51 5.91 -4.83 7.57
CA LEU A 51 6.54 -6.05 8.10
C LEU A 51 6.03 -6.44 9.50
N LYS A 52 5.30 -5.52 10.17
CA LYS A 52 4.89 -5.68 11.58
C LYS A 52 3.39 -5.89 11.75
N GLN A 53 2.59 -5.40 10.81
CA GLN A 53 1.13 -5.48 10.87
C GLN A 53 0.58 -6.08 9.57
N SER A 54 -0.32 -7.05 9.70
CA SER A 54 -1.08 -7.59 8.57
C SER A 54 -2.18 -6.63 8.11
N ILE A 55 -2.65 -6.75 6.87
CA ILE A 55 -3.75 -5.90 6.39
C ILE A 55 -5.10 -6.27 7.01
N ALA A 56 -5.28 -7.53 7.45
CA ALA A 56 -6.44 -7.94 8.22
C ALA A 56 -6.45 -7.30 9.61
N GLU A 57 -5.30 -7.26 10.29
CA GLU A 57 -5.13 -6.58 11.57
C GLU A 57 -5.29 -5.06 11.43
N ALA A 58 -4.68 -4.46 10.40
CA ALA A 58 -4.84 -3.04 10.09
C ALA A 58 -6.31 -2.67 9.82
N SER A 59 -7.05 -3.56 9.17
CA SER A 59 -8.50 -3.40 8.96
C SER A 59 -9.27 -3.40 10.27
N PHE A 60 -8.98 -4.37 11.15
CA PHE A 60 -9.66 -4.50 12.44
C PHE A 60 -9.37 -3.33 13.37
N ASP A 61 -8.11 -2.90 13.42
CA ASP A 61 -7.63 -1.83 14.29
C ASP A 61 -7.80 -0.41 13.69
N ALA A 62 -8.47 -0.28 12.55
CA ALA A 62 -8.55 0.98 11.80
C ALA A 62 -8.93 2.17 12.67
N TRP A 63 -9.99 2.06 13.48
CA TRP A 63 -10.52 3.15 14.30
C TRP A 63 -9.62 3.58 15.45
N ILE A 64 -8.84 2.65 15.98
CA ILE A 64 -7.99 2.91 17.15
C ILE A 64 -6.52 3.19 16.79
N LYS A 65 -6.08 2.76 15.60
CA LYS A 65 -4.69 2.94 15.14
C LYS A 65 -4.60 3.78 13.87
N TYR A 66 -5.21 3.35 12.76
CA TYR A 66 -5.04 3.99 11.45
C TYR A 66 -5.57 5.43 11.42
N TYR A 67 -6.69 5.71 12.05
CA TYR A 67 -7.26 7.07 12.17
C TYR A 67 -6.70 7.88 13.35
N ARG A 68 -5.74 7.34 14.09
CA ARG A 68 -5.06 8.01 15.21
C ARG A 68 -3.56 7.86 15.11
N GLN A 69 -3.03 8.20 13.92
CA GLN A 69 -1.60 8.07 13.63
C GLN A 69 -0.76 9.02 14.47
N ASP A 70 0.42 8.56 14.84
CA ASP A 70 1.48 9.30 15.53
C ASP A 70 2.75 9.34 14.66
N GLU A 71 3.81 9.90 15.21
CA GLU A 71 5.11 10.05 14.55
C GLU A 71 5.80 8.71 14.23
N ASN A 72 5.42 7.63 14.91
CA ASN A 72 5.98 6.29 14.67
C ASN A 72 5.10 5.40 13.77
N SER A 73 3.93 5.87 13.43
CA SER A 73 2.97 5.08 12.64
C SER A 73 3.53 4.46 11.36
N PRO A 74 4.40 5.14 10.56
CA PRO A 74 4.99 4.51 9.38
C PRO A 74 5.87 3.28 9.68
N ASN A 75 6.39 3.18 10.89
CA ASN A 75 7.23 2.07 11.35
C ASN A 75 6.45 0.95 12.06
N ALA A 76 5.18 1.18 12.40
CA ALA A 76 4.36 0.27 13.18
C ALA A 76 3.10 -0.20 12.45
N LEU A 77 2.53 0.64 11.59
CA LEU A 77 1.24 0.43 10.94
C LEU A 77 1.40 0.29 9.43
N VAL A 78 0.46 -0.44 8.83
CA VAL A 78 0.31 -0.52 7.38
C VAL A 78 -1.07 -0.01 6.95
N SER A 79 -1.14 0.62 5.79
CA SER A 79 -2.41 1.03 5.21
C SER A 79 -3.08 -0.15 4.50
N TYR A 80 -4.29 -0.49 4.92
CA TYR A 80 -5.13 -1.46 4.22
C TYR A 80 -5.66 -0.92 2.89
N TYR A 81 -5.58 0.38 2.62
CA TYR A 81 -5.80 0.98 1.31
C TYR A 81 -4.65 0.65 0.37
N THR A 82 -3.44 1.15 0.66
CA THR A 82 -2.31 1.06 -0.25
C THR A 82 -1.69 -0.34 -0.31
N LYS A 83 -1.43 -1.01 0.82
CA LYS A 83 -0.99 -2.43 0.78
C LYS A 83 -2.13 -3.32 0.30
N GLY A 84 -3.40 -2.99 0.64
CA GLY A 84 -4.57 -3.70 0.14
C GLY A 84 -4.71 -3.63 -1.38
N SER A 85 -4.45 -2.47 -2.01
CA SER A 85 -4.47 -2.34 -3.46
C SER A 85 -3.37 -3.18 -4.14
N LEU A 86 -2.18 -3.29 -3.54
CA LEU A 86 -1.11 -4.16 -4.02
C LEU A 86 -1.46 -5.65 -3.89
N VAL A 87 -2.15 -6.03 -2.82
CA VAL A 87 -2.67 -7.40 -2.64
C VAL A 87 -3.78 -7.69 -3.66
N ALA A 88 -4.67 -6.72 -3.93
CA ALA A 88 -5.70 -6.85 -4.97
C ALA A 88 -5.07 -7.01 -6.36
N LEU A 89 -4.06 -6.21 -6.69
CA LEU A 89 -3.28 -6.35 -7.93
C LEU A 89 -2.66 -7.75 -8.03
N ALA A 90 -1.98 -8.20 -6.98
CA ALA A 90 -1.36 -9.52 -6.95
C ALA A 90 -2.40 -10.64 -7.11
N LEU A 91 -3.55 -10.51 -6.47
CA LEU A 91 -4.66 -11.47 -6.58
C LEU A 91 -5.22 -11.51 -8.00
N ASP A 92 -5.46 -10.37 -8.64
CA ASP A 92 -5.94 -10.29 -10.02
C ASP A 92 -4.94 -10.93 -11.00
N LEU A 93 -3.64 -10.60 -10.86
CA LEU A 93 -2.60 -11.19 -11.68
C LEU A 93 -2.46 -12.71 -11.46
N THR A 94 -2.54 -13.18 -10.22
CA THR A 94 -2.51 -14.61 -9.88
C THR A 94 -3.70 -15.35 -10.50
N ILE A 95 -4.92 -14.81 -10.33
CA ILE A 95 -6.13 -15.42 -10.93
C ILE A 95 -5.97 -15.50 -12.44
N ARG A 96 -5.56 -14.42 -13.10
CA ARG A 96 -5.36 -14.41 -14.57
C ARG A 96 -4.32 -15.42 -15.01
N LEU A 97 -3.19 -15.50 -14.33
CA LEU A 97 -2.09 -16.40 -14.67
C LEU A 97 -2.51 -17.86 -14.52
N GLU A 98 -3.03 -18.24 -13.34
CA GLU A 98 -3.39 -19.63 -13.03
C GLU A 98 -4.63 -20.14 -13.79
N THR A 99 -5.46 -19.25 -14.32
CA THR A 99 -6.64 -19.60 -15.09
C THR A 99 -6.46 -19.40 -16.61
N ASN A 100 -5.25 -19.17 -17.08
CA ASN A 100 -4.96 -18.83 -18.47
C ASN A 100 -5.87 -17.70 -18.99
N HIS A 101 -6.02 -16.63 -18.20
CA HIS A 101 -6.84 -15.45 -18.49
C HIS A 101 -8.35 -15.68 -18.60
N SER A 102 -8.86 -16.87 -18.24
CA SER A 102 -10.31 -17.17 -18.29
C SER A 102 -11.07 -16.52 -17.11
N LYS A 103 -10.38 -16.16 -16.03
CA LYS A 103 -10.92 -15.50 -14.85
C LYS A 103 -10.04 -14.31 -14.45
N SER A 104 -10.64 -13.41 -13.66
CA SER A 104 -10.00 -12.22 -13.13
C SER A 104 -10.69 -11.75 -11.84
N LEU A 105 -10.15 -10.72 -11.21
CA LEU A 105 -10.79 -10.08 -10.07
C LEU A 105 -12.13 -9.42 -10.45
N ASP A 106 -12.33 -9.05 -11.73
CA ASP A 106 -13.64 -8.55 -12.22
C ASP A 106 -14.76 -9.58 -12.03
N ASP A 107 -14.47 -10.89 -12.15
CA ASP A 107 -15.46 -11.95 -11.94
C ASP A 107 -15.84 -12.04 -10.45
N VAL A 108 -14.87 -11.88 -9.57
CA VAL A 108 -15.10 -11.79 -8.11
C VAL A 108 -15.96 -10.57 -7.77
N MET A 109 -15.66 -9.41 -8.35
CA MET A 109 -16.43 -8.18 -8.12
C MET A 109 -17.88 -8.32 -8.60
N ARG A 110 -18.10 -8.93 -9.77
CA ARG A 110 -19.47 -9.22 -10.26
C ARG A 110 -20.20 -10.17 -9.33
N ALA A 111 -19.53 -11.19 -8.78
CA ALA A 111 -20.14 -12.13 -7.85
C ALA A 111 -20.46 -11.46 -6.51
N LEU A 112 -19.59 -10.61 -5.98
CA LEU A 112 -19.85 -9.78 -4.79
C LEU A 112 -21.11 -8.92 -4.99
N TRP A 113 -21.20 -8.22 -6.12
CA TRP A 113 -22.37 -7.43 -6.47
C TRP A 113 -23.64 -8.27 -6.55
N GLN A 114 -23.61 -9.41 -7.25
CA GLN A 114 -24.77 -10.27 -7.43
C GLN A 114 -25.27 -10.87 -6.10
N ARG A 115 -24.36 -11.26 -5.20
CA ARG A 115 -24.72 -11.96 -3.94
C ARG A 115 -25.07 -11.01 -2.82
N TYR A 116 -24.37 -9.88 -2.71
CA TYR A 116 -24.46 -8.99 -1.54
C TYR A 116 -24.90 -7.57 -1.87
N GLY A 117 -24.68 -7.08 -3.11
CA GLY A 117 -24.96 -5.69 -3.49
C GLY A 117 -26.34 -5.48 -4.13
N ARG A 118 -26.62 -6.18 -5.23
CA ARG A 118 -27.76 -5.91 -6.12
C ARG A 118 -29.13 -5.82 -5.42
N ASP A 119 -29.40 -6.73 -4.51
CA ASP A 119 -30.70 -6.85 -3.84
C ASP A 119 -30.67 -6.38 -2.38
N PHE A 120 -29.58 -5.74 -1.96
CA PHE A 120 -29.39 -5.28 -0.57
C PHE A 120 -30.54 -4.38 -0.11
N TYR A 121 -30.85 -3.35 -0.87
CA TYR A 121 -31.95 -2.42 -0.57
C TYR A 121 -33.35 -2.95 -0.92
N ARG A 122 -33.46 -4.17 -1.42
CA ARG A 122 -34.74 -4.84 -1.76
C ARG A 122 -35.12 -5.89 -0.71
N GLY A 123 -34.58 -5.81 0.50
CA GLY A 123 -34.94 -6.68 1.63
C GLY A 123 -33.98 -7.84 1.88
N LYS A 124 -32.89 -7.97 1.10
CA LYS A 124 -31.82 -8.94 1.35
C LYS A 124 -30.61 -8.27 2.02
N ASN A 125 -30.84 -7.58 3.14
CA ASN A 125 -29.85 -6.75 3.85
C ASN A 125 -28.79 -7.62 4.57
N ARG A 126 -28.09 -8.45 3.82
CA ARG A 126 -27.03 -9.30 4.36
C ARG A 126 -25.66 -8.79 3.92
N GLY A 127 -24.79 -8.51 4.87
CA GLY A 127 -23.38 -8.28 4.61
C GLY A 127 -22.60 -9.58 4.37
N ILE A 128 -21.31 -9.43 4.10
CA ILE A 128 -20.37 -10.52 3.90
C ILE A 128 -19.50 -10.68 5.16
N THR A 129 -19.20 -11.90 5.55
CA THR A 129 -18.26 -12.22 6.63
C THR A 129 -16.85 -12.47 6.08
N ASP A 130 -15.83 -12.48 6.96
CA ASP A 130 -14.44 -12.72 6.59
C ASP A 130 -14.28 -14.04 5.82
N SER A 131 -14.82 -15.14 6.35
CA SER A 131 -14.74 -16.47 5.73
C SER A 131 -15.55 -16.58 4.43
N GLU A 132 -16.64 -15.86 4.31
CA GLU A 132 -17.44 -15.84 3.07
C GLU A 132 -16.71 -15.10 1.95
N ALA A 133 -15.94 -14.06 2.27
CA ALA A 133 -15.14 -13.32 1.29
C ALA A 133 -14.08 -14.24 0.65
N GLU A 134 -13.32 -14.95 1.47
CA GLU A 134 -12.30 -15.89 1.00
C GLU A 134 -12.91 -17.06 0.21
N THR A 135 -14.01 -17.64 0.72
CA THR A 135 -14.73 -18.72 0.06
C THR A 135 -15.23 -18.28 -1.32
N LEU A 136 -15.81 -17.09 -1.42
CA LEU A 136 -16.30 -16.54 -2.69
C LEU A 136 -15.16 -16.35 -3.69
N ILE A 137 -14.03 -15.79 -3.27
CA ILE A 137 -12.86 -15.57 -4.14
C ILE A 137 -12.36 -16.91 -4.70
N GLN A 138 -12.22 -17.93 -3.86
CA GLN A 138 -11.79 -19.26 -4.27
C GLN A 138 -12.83 -19.95 -5.19
N GLU A 139 -14.09 -19.86 -4.84
CA GLU A 139 -15.17 -20.44 -5.66
C GLU A 139 -15.21 -19.83 -7.08
N ILE A 140 -15.12 -18.52 -7.20
CA ILE A 140 -15.21 -17.81 -8.47
C ILE A 140 -13.96 -18.00 -9.31
N SER A 141 -12.77 -17.97 -8.70
CA SER A 141 -11.50 -18.21 -9.40
C SER A 141 -11.28 -19.67 -9.76
N GLY A 142 -11.86 -20.60 -8.97
CA GLY A 142 -11.59 -22.03 -9.06
C GLY A 142 -10.22 -22.42 -8.47
N LEU A 143 -9.55 -21.53 -7.74
CA LEU A 143 -8.20 -21.72 -7.22
C LEU A 143 -8.22 -21.99 -5.71
N ASN A 144 -7.26 -22.76 -5.23
CA ASN A 144 -6.95 -22.83 -3.81
C ASN A 144 -6.03 -21.67 -3.45
N LEU A 145 -6.57 -20.65 -2.79
CA LEU A 145 -5.87 -19.43 -2.41
C LEU A 145 -5.57 -19.34 -0.91
N LEU A 146 -5.67 -20.44 -0.18
CA LEU A 146 -5.47 -20.46 1.27
C LEU A 146 -4.09 -19.92 1.66
N GLU A 147 -3.04 -20.38 0.98
CA GLU A 147 -1.67 -19.91 1.21
C GLU A 147 -1.52 -18.41 0.88
N PHE A 148 -2.16 -17.94 -0.18
CA PHE A 148 -2.19 -16.51 -0.55
C PHE A 148 -2.78 -15.68 0.59
N PHE A 149 -3.92 -16.09 1.14
CA PHE A 149 -4.57 -15.36 2.23
C PHE A 149 -3.71 -15.38 3.50
N GLN A 150 -3.16 -16.53 3.85
CA GLN A 150 -2.31 -16.66 5.04
C GLN A 150 -1.07 -15.77 4.97
N LYS A 151 -0.41 -15.68 3.82
CA LYS A 151 0.81 -14.89 3.64
C LYS A 151 0.54 -13.39 3.55
N TYR A 152 -0.42 -12.99 2.71
CA TYR A 152 -0.55 -11.60 2.27
C TYR A 152 -1.69 -10.83 2.95
N ILE A 153 -2.65 -11.51 3.55
CA ILE A 153 -3.78 -10.89 4.25
C ILE A 153 -3.63 -11.01 5.75
N TYR A 154 -3.40 -12.22 6.25
CA TYR A 154 -3.22 -12.48 7.68
C TYR A 154 -1.76 -12.41 8.14
N GLY A 155 -0.82 -12.66 7.26
CA GLY A 155 0.61 -12.46 7.45
C GLY A 155 1.08 -11.08 7.02
N THR A 156 2.37 -10.85 7.16
CA THR A 156 3.02 -9.59 6.82
C THR A 156 3.84 -9.66 5.52
N GLU A 157 3.87 -10.82 4.86
CA GLU A 157 4.62 -11.00 3.62
C GLU A 157 4.16 -10.03 2.53
N THR A 158 5.09 -9.68 1.67
CA THR A 158 4.79 -8.85 0.48
C THR A 158 4.51 -9.76 -0.71
N PRO A 159 3.41 -9.54 -1.44
CA PRO A 159 3.14 -10.32 -2.65
C PRO A 159 4.29 -10.25 -3.66
N PRO A 160 4.57 -11.30 -4.43
CA PRO A 160 5.67 -11.36 -5.39
C PRO A 160 5.35 -10.57 -6.67
N LEU A 161 5.11 -9.26 -6.51
CA LEU A 161 4.67 -8.37 -7.60
C LEU A 161 5.68 -8.31 -8.74
N LYS A 162 6.98 -8.41 -8.45
CA LYS A 162 8.02 -8.42 -9.48
C LYS A 162 7.84 -9.60 -10.45
N ASP A 163 7.65 -10.80 -9.92
CA ASP A 163 7.52 -12.02 -10.73
C ASP A 163 6.16 -12.08 -11.43
N LEU A 164 5.10 -11.66 -10.73
CA LEU A 164 3.75 -11.54 -11.31
C LEU A 164 3.74 -10.56 -12.49
N LEU A 165 4.26 -9.36 -12.31
CA LEU A 165 4.34 -8.35 -13.37
C LEU A 165 5.21 -8.82 -14.55
N ALA A 166 6.32 -9.51 -14.27
CA ALA A 166 7.18 -10.07 -15.31
C ALA A 166 6.43 -11.09 -16.19
N SER A 167 5.54 -11.90 -15.61
CA SER A 167 4.69 -12.85 -16.33
C SER A 167 3.73 -12.16 -17.32
N PHE A 168 3.46 -10.85 -17.13
CA PHE A 168 2.67 -10.02 -18.03
C PHE A 168 3.51 -9.07 -18.88
N GLY A 169 4.83 -9.28 -18.97
CA GLY A 169 5.74 -8.50 -19.81
C GLY A 169 6.16 -7.15 -19.21
N VAL A 170 5.94 -6.94 -17.90
CA VAL A 170 6.32 -5.71 -17.20
C VAL A 170 7.55 -5.94 -16.35
N SER A 171 8.65 -5.26 -16.67
CA SER A 171 9.88 -5.32 -15.89
C SER A 171 9.85 -4.34 -14.72
N MET A 172 10.04 -4.84 -13.53
CA MET A 172 10.20 -4.03 -12.32
C MET A 172 11.69 -3.96 -11.94
N ASN A 173 12.28 -2.78 -12.16
CA ASN A 173 13.68 -2.54 -11.84
C ASN A 173 13.82 -1.98 -10.42
N ASP A 174 14.70 -2.58 -9.65
CA ASP A 174 15.10 -2.04 -8.37
C ASP A 174 16.17 -0.96 -8.59
N MET A 175 15.82 0.28 -8.28
CA MET A 175 16.74 1.43 -8.37
C MET A 175 17.55 1.63 -7.07
N SER A 176 17.50 0.69 -6.13
CA SER A 176 18.21 0.80 -4.83
C SER A 176 19.72 1.00 -4.98
N ASN A 177 20.31 0.48 -6.06
CA ASN A 177 21.72 0.70 -6.38
C ASN A 177 22.06 2.12 -6.88
N ASN A 178 21.03 2.92 -7.20
CA ASN A 178 21.14 4.33 -7.63
C ASN A 178 20.63 5.29 -6.54
N THR A 179 20.56 4.85 -5.30
CA THR A 179 20.04 5.66 -4.20
C THR A 179 20.95 6.87 -3.97
N LYS A 180 20.38 8.04 -4.20
CA LYS A 180 20.96 9.27 -3.70
C LYS A 180 21.00 9.21 -2.17
N PRO A 181 22.01 9.78 -1.54
CA PRO A 181 22.03 9.92 -0.10
C PRO A 181 20.74 10.58 0.37
N GLY A 182 20.09 10.01 1.37
CA GLY A 182 18.85 10.52 1.92
C GLY A 182 18.85 10.36 3.43
N LEU A 183 18.09 11.22 4.12
CA LEU A 183 17.97 11.16 5.57
C LEU A 183 16.91 10.15 6.04
N ASP A 184 16.02 9.70 5.17
CA ASP A 184 14.90 8.82 5.50
C ASP A 184 14.00 9.39 6.60
N ILE A 185 13.57 10.64 6.40
CA ILE A 185 12.68 11.37 7.31
C ILE A 185 11.53 12.00 6.54
N ARG A 186 10.51 12.43 7.28
CA ARG A 186 9.54 13.42 6.81
C ARG A 186 9.75 14.71 7.59
N ILE A 187 9.70 15.81 6.89
CA ILE A 187 9.80 17.15 7.47
C ILE A 187 8.57 17.96 7.12
N LYS A 188 8.24 18.91 7.98
CA LYS A 188 7.30 19.98 7.68
C LYS A 188 7.92 21.33 7.97
N ARG A 189 7.47 22.34 7.25
CA ARG A 189 7.80 23.74 7.57
C ARG A 189 7.09 24.15 8.85
N SER A 190 7.84 24.76 9.77
CA SER A 190 7.34 25.38 11.00
C SER A 190 7.96 26.79 11.13
N GLY A 191 7.27 27.81 10.61
CA GLY A 191 7.86 29.14 10.44
C GLY A 191 9.04 29.12 9.46
N SER A 192 10.22 29.52 9.91
CA SER A 192 11.49 29.45 9.18
C SER A 192 12.19 28.09 9.30
N ASP A 193 11.72 27.23 10.18
CA ASP A 193 12.42 26.02 10.58
C ASP A 193 11.90 24.77 9.86
N CYS A 194 12.75 23.73 9.79
CA CYS A 194 12.43 22.42 9.26
C CYS A 194 12.25 21.43 10.42
N LEU A 195 11.00 21.17 10.80
CA LEU A 195 10.65 20.23 11.87
C LEU A 195 10.58 18.81 11.32
N VAL A 196 11.29 17.89 11.93
CA VAL A 196 11.19 16.44 11.67
C VAL A 196 9.86 15.93 12.19
N THR A 197 9.04 15.35 11.34
CA THR A 197 7.72 14.80 11.71
C THR A 197 7.73 13.30 11.85
N HIS A 198 8.54 12.61 11.05
CA HIS A 198 8.68 11.16 11.08
C HIS A 198 10.13 10.78 10.76
N VAL A 199 10.61 9.72 11.39
CA VAL A 199 11.92 9.10 11.11
C VAL A 199 11.66 7.64 10.76
N TYR A 200 12.18 7.18 9.60
CA TYR A 200 11.99 5.81 9.16
C TYR A 200 13.00 4.88 9.83
N GLU A 201 12.51 3.80 10.44
CA GLU A 201 13.30 2.81 11.14
C GLU A 201 14.36 2.16 10.22
N GLY A 202 15.59 2.14 10.68
CA GLY A 202 16.75 1.63 9.93
C GLY A 202 17.29 2.60 8.89
N GLY A 203 16.67 3.78 8.71
CA GLY A 203 17.15 4.84 7.84
C GLY A 203 18.37 5.58 8.40
N THR A 204 18.94 6.48 7.61
CA THR A 204 20.17 7.22 7.97
C THR A 204 19.97 8.08 9.20
N ALA A 205 18.88 8.87 9.27
CA ALA A 205 18.58 9.70 10.42
C ALA A 205 18.30 8.87 11.69
N HIS A 206 17.60 7.75 11.56
CA HIS A 206 17.34 6.84 12.68
C HIS A 206 18.65 6.33 13.30
N ARG A 207 19.59 5.88 12.47
CA ARG A 207 20.92 5.42 12.94
C ARG A 207 21.75 6.54 13.55
N ALA A 208 21.53 7.79 13.10
CA ALA A 208 22.20 8.97 13.65
C ALA A 208 21.54 9.52 14.93
N GLY A 209 20.43 8.93 15.39
CA GLY A 209 19.74 9.34 16.61
C GLY A 209 18.80 10.55 16.45
N ILE A 210 18.47 10.94 15.21
CA ILE A 210 17.45 11.97 14.94
C ILE A 210 16.07 11.41 15.26
N SER A 211 15.25 12.23 15.90
CA SER A 211 13.89 11.89 16.34
C SER A 211 12.84 12.82 15.77
N ALA A 212 11.59 12.36 15.74
CA ALA A 212 10.47 13.25 15.48
C ALA A 212 10.39 14.33 16.58
N GLY A 213 10.11 15.56 16.15
CA GLY A 213 10.16 16.73 17.03
C GLY A 213 11.47 17.53 16.95
N ASP A 214 12.54 16.93 16.42
CA ASP A 214 13.80 17.65 16.20
C ASP A 214 13.65 18.72 15.11
N VAL A 215 14.42 19.81 15.26
CA VAL A 215 14.53 20.87 14.26
C VAL A 215 15.89 20.77 13.59
N LEU A 216 15.89 20.61 12.27
CA LEU A 216 17.11 20.59 11.48
C LEU A 216 17.60 22.02 11.27
N LEU A 217 18.75 22.35 11.86
CA LEU A 217 19.35 23.69 11.80
C LEU A 217 20.34 23.82 10.65
N ALA A 218 21.22 22.84 10.49
CA ALA A 218 22.25 22.82 9.45
C ALA A 218 22.69 21.39 9.13
N ILE A 219 23.24 21.20 7.93
CA ILE A 219 23.95 20.00 7.49
C ILE A 219 25.30 20.47 6.91
N ASP A 220 26.41 19.94 7.41
CA ASP A 220 27.77 20.32 7.00
C ASP A 220 28.01 21.82 6.96
N GLY A 221 27.52 22.55 7.99
CA GLY A 221 27.65 24.00 8.09
C GLY A 221 26.68 24.80 7.21
N LEU A 222 25.90 24.15 6.33
CA LEU A 222 24.89 24.80 5.51
C LEU A 222 23.55 24.83 6.25
N ARG A 223 23.02 26.02 6.44
CA ARG A 223 21.74 26.20 7.13
C ARG A 223 20.60 25.54 6.35
N VAL A 224 19.85 24.71 7.03
CA VAL A 224 18.56 24.20 6.55
C VAL A 224 17.48 25.22 6.82
N SER A 225 16.73 25.59 5.81
CA SER A 225 15.59 26.52 5.92
C SER A 225 14.48 26.12 4.97
N ALA A 226 13.37 26.81 5.05
CA ALA A 226 12.26 26.65 4.13
C ALA A 226 12.64 27.03 2.68
N GLU A 227 13.63 27.93 2.51
CA GLU A 227 14.16 28.38 1.22
C GLU A 227 15.24 27.42 0.70
N ASN A 228 15.93 26.73 1.62
CA ASN A 228 16.93 25.71 1.30
C ASN A 228 16.57 24.38 1.98
N PRO A 229 15.57 23.66 1.46
CA PRO A 229 15.08 22.43 2.05
C PRO A 229 16.11 21.29 1.95
N VAL A 230 15.98 20.30 2.81
CA VAL A 230 16.86 19.10 2.87
C VAL A 230 17.06 18.46 1.47
N ALA A 231 16.05 18.44 0.62
CA ALA A 231 16.17 17.91 -0.74
C ALA A 231 17.21 18.63 -1.62
N ASN A 232 17.48 19.91 -1.36
CA ASN A 232 18.55 20.64 -2.06
C ASN A 232 19.92 20.29 -1.49
N LEU A 233 20.01 20.04 -0.18
CA LEU A 233 21.24 19.63 0.48
C LEU A 233 21.62 18.20 0.14
N GLU A 234 20.65 17.29 0.05
CA GLU A 234 20.86 15.92 -0.43
C GLU A 234 21.46 15.88 -1.85
N LYS A 235 21.12 16.87 -2.69
CA LYS A 235 21.74 17.01 -4.02
C LYS A 235 23.18 17.55 -4.00
N GLN A 236 23.57 18.26 -2.93
CA GLN A 236 24.92 18.82 -2.79
C GLN A 236 25.88 17.81 -2.12
N LEU A 237 25.35 16.84 -1.38
CA LEU A 237 26.10 15.79 -0.72
C LEU A 237 26.32 14.54 -1.59
N ALA A 238 25.67 14.47 -2.75
CA ALA A 238 25.80 13.40 -3.73
C ALA A 238 26.90 13.71 -4.76
#